data_b466429eac7dfd803c89ad7d9c1723b4
#
_entry.id   b466429eac7dfd803c89ad7d9c1723b4
#
_cell.length_a   1.000
_cell.length_b   1.000
_cell.length_c   1.000
_cell.angle_alpha   90.00
_cell.angle_beta   90.00
_cell.angle_gamma   90.00
#
_symmetry.space_group_name_H-M   'P 1'
#
loop_
_entity.id
_entity.type
_entity.pdbx_description
1 polymer ?
#
loop_
_entity_poly.entity_id
_entity_poly.type
_entity_poly.pdbx_seq_one_letter_code
_entity_poly.pdbx_strand_id
1 'polypeptide(L)'
;MNIIQELEKSQIDAVLAKRGVPEFGPGDTVKVMVRVQEGDSAADAKDNKKKTAKEKPKEATFRLQAYEGVVIARDGAGINESFTVRKISYGEGVERVFPIYSPFIAEIEVVRRGAVRRAKLYYLRGRRGKAARILERSDARAKRLNAAFKGFKRPKGSPNDLLKIEMINKDLDTQLKKLNVLRYDQIAAFSDEDIANLDDVLQLNGRVEKEDWVGQAKRLMADSTVGDAPAEEAKA
;
A
#
# COMPACT_ATOMS: atom_id res chain seq x y z
N MET A 1 13.39 5.59 -30.06
CA MET A 1 12.10 5.91 -29.38
C MET A 1 11.57 7.20 -30.00
N ASN A 2 10.26 7.34 -30.10
CA ASN A 2 9.66 8.58 -30.56
C ASN A 2 9.62 9.59 -29.39
N ILE A 3 9.83 10.87 -29.63
CA ILE A 3 9.79 11.95 -28.62
C ILE A 3 8.52 11.91 -27.77
N ILE A 4 7.38 11.55 -28.39
CA ILE A 4 6.11 11.40 -27.66
C ILE A 4 6.20 10.27 -26.62
N GLN A 5 6.78 9.13 -26.99
CA GLN A 5 6.94 7.99 -26.07
C GLN A 5 7.90 8.30 -24.91
N GLU A 6 8.91 9.12 -25.16
CA GLU A 6 9.83 9.55 -24.10
C GLU A 6 9.13 10.50 -23.11
N LEU A 7 8.32 11.42 -23.61
CA LEU A 7 7.51 12.32 -22.78
C LEU A 7 6.46 11.54 -21.97
N GLU A 8 5.75 10.61 -22.59
CA GLU A 8 4.79 9.75 -21.89
C GLU A 8 5.47 8.94 -20.79
N LYS A 9 6.64 8.35 -21.07
CA LYS A 9 7.41 7.60 -20.09
C LYS A 9 7.84 8.47 -18.91
N SER A 10 8.34 9.66 -19.19
CA SER A 10 8.76 10.59 -18.11
C SER A 10 7.58 10.98 -17.21
N GLN A 11 6.38 11.16 -17.77
CA GLN A 11 5.18 11.44 -16.99
C GLN A 11 4.70 10.24 -16.17
N ILE A 12 4.77 9.03 -16.73
CA ILE A 12 4.48 7.79 -16.03
C ILE A 12 5.43 7.62 -14.83
N ASP A 13 6.73 7.79 -15.05
CA ASP A 13 7.76 7.67 -14.02
C ASP A 13 7.55 8.72 -12.89
N ALA A 14 7.15 9.94 -13.24
CA ALA A 14 6.81 10.98 -12.27
C ALA A 14 5.56 10.64 -11.42
N VAL A 15 4.60 9.89 -11.98
CA VAL A 15 3.44 9.41 -11.22
C VAL A 15 3.82 8.21 -10.36
N LEU A 16 4.61 7.27 -10.88
CA LEU A 16 5.08 6.08 -10.17
C LEU A 16 5.98 6.45 -8.97
N ALA A 17 6.76 7.52 -9.08
CA ALA A 17 7.56 8.05 -7.96
C ALA A 17 6.67 8.56 -6.80
N LYS A 18 5.45 9.01 -7.09
CA LYS A 18 4.51 9.51 -6.06
C LYS A 18 3.62 8.42 -5.47
N ARG A 19 3.28 7.40 -6.26
CA ARG A 19 2.46 6.26 -5.83
C ARG A 19 2.80 5.02 -6.64
N GLY A 20 2.88 3.86 -5.97
CA GLY A 20 2.97 2.57 -6.62
C GLY A 20 1.66 2.19 -7.33
N VAL A 21 1.76 1.53 -8.48
CA VAL A 21 0.62 0.92 -9.16
C VAL A 21 0.74 -0.59 -8.99
N PRO A 22 -0.18 -1.24 -8.24
CA PRO A 22 -0.13 -2.69 -8.06
C PRO A 22 -0.42 -3.42 -9.38
N GLU A 23 0.08 -4.62 -9.49
CA GLU A 23 -0.26 -5.50 -10.61
C GLU A 23 -1.66 -6.09 -10.38
N PHE A 24 -2.62 -5.73 -11.24
CA PHE A 24 -3.99 -6.26 -11.23
C PHE A 24 -4.52 -6.44 -12.64
N GLY A 25 -5.58 -7.23 -12.76
CA GLY A 25 -6.21 -7.54 -14.04
C GLY A 25 -7.74 -7.61 -13.97
N PRO A 26 -8.40 -7.87 -15.11
CA PRO A 26 -9.83 -8.14 -15.12
C PRO A 26 -10.18 -9.30 -14.19
N GLY A 27 -11.28 -9.18 -13.45
CA GLY A 27 -11.71 -10.13 -12.45
C GLY A 27 -11.26 -9.84 -11.03
N ASP A 28 -10.22 -9.03 -10.85
CA ASP A 28 -9.75 -8.66 -9.53
C ASP A 28 -10.70 -7.65 -8.88
N THR A 29 -10.85 -7.76 -7.55
CA THR A 29 -11.56 -6.76 -6.76
C THR A 29 -10.56 -5.73 -6.29
N VAL A 30 -10.76 -4.49 -6.66
CA VAL A 30 -9.89 -3.36 -6.32
C VAL A 30 -10.64 -2.30 -5.53
N LYS A 31 -9.93 -1.64 -4.65
CA LYS A 31 -10.39 -0.45 -3.93
C LYS A 31 -9.57 0.73 -4.41
N VAL A 32 -10.22 1.66 -5.09
CA VAL A 32 -9.62 2.87 -5.65
C VAL A 32 -9.93 4.04 -4.73
N MET A 33 -8.91 4.68 -4.19
CA MET A 33 -9.03 5.89 -3.39
C MET A 33 -8.98 7.10 -4.31
N VAL A 34 -10.13 7.76 -4.49
CA VAL A 34 -10.29 8.90 -5.40
C VAL A 34 -10.26 10.19 -4.61
N ARG A 35 -9.46 11.15 -5.05
CA ARG A 35 -9.48 12.53 -4.54
C ARG A 35 -10.65 13.28 -5.15
N VAL A 36 -11.59 13.67 -4.33
CA VAL A 36 -12.73 14.49 -4.72
C VAL A 36 -12.51 15.88 -4.15
N GLN A 37 -12.50 16.89 -5.02
CA GLN A 37 -12.45 18.27 -4.58
C GLN A 37 -13.80 18.62 -3.96
N GLU A 38 -13.79 19.09 -2.72
CA GLU A 38 -14.97 19.70 -2.13
C GLU A 38 -15.15 21.06 -2.78
N GLY A 39 -16.18 21.16 -3.62
CA GLY A 39 -16.55 22.44 -4.23
C GLY A 39 -17.05 23.39 -3.16
N ASP A 40 -16.73 24.66 -3.30
CA ASP A 40 -17.40 25.71 -2.56
C ASP A 40 -18.90 25.53 -2.76
N SER A 41 -19.66 25.37 -1.67
CA SER A 41 -21.11 25.28 -1.75
C SER A 41 -21.61 26.52 -2.48
N ALA A 42 -22.69 26.36 -3.27
CA ALA A 42 -23.28 27.47 -4.03
C ALA A 42 -23.66 28.71 -3.16
N ALA A 43 -23.64 28.59 -1.83
CA ALA A 43 -23.73 29.63 -0.86
C ALA A 43 -22.51 30.58 -0.84
N ASP A 44 -21.30 30.00 -0.99
CA ASP A 44 -20.05 30.80 -0.99
C ASP A 44 -19.82 31.57 -2.31
N ALA A 45 -20.47 31.13 -3.40
CA ALA A 45 -20.40 31.81 -4.70
C ALA A 45 -21.13 33.18 -4.71
N LYS A 46 -22.12 33.41 -3.81
CA LYS A 46 -22.82 34.71 -3.71
C LYS A 46 -22.05 35.74 -2.89
N ASP A 47 -21.26 35.30 -1.92
CA ASP A 47 -20.47 36.21 -1.07
C ASP A 47 -19.16 36.64 -1.74
N ASN A 48 -18.65 35.88 -2.71
CA ASN A 48 -17.39 36.19 -3.40
C ASN A 48 -17.47 37.41 -4.35
N LYS A 49 -18.67 37.90 -4.64
CA LYS A 49 -18.84 39.12 -5.47
C LYS A 49 -18.50 40.43 -4.75
N LYS A 50 -18.24 40.39 -3.43
CA LYS A 50 -17.93 41.58 -2.60
C LYS A 50 -16.53 41.57 -1.96
N LYS A 51 -15.69 40.55 -2.22
CA LYS A 51 -14.35 40.45 -1.60
C LYS A 51 -13.33 41.15 -2.48
N THR A 52 -12.73 42.18 -1.93
CA THR A 52 -11.62 42.98 -2.48
C THR A 52 -10.36 42.13 -2.69
N ALA A 53 -9.60 42.51 -3.72
CA ALA A 53 -8.44 41.85 -4.34
C ALA A 53 -7.20 41.51 -3.45
N LYS A 54 -7.37 41.07 -2.20
CA LYS A 54 -6.26 40.76 -1.27
C LYS A 54 -6.35 39.42 -0.54
N GLU A 55 -7.36 38.57 -0.81
CA GLU A 55 -7.40 37.24 -0.21
C GLU A 55 -6.68 36.22 -1.08
N LYS A 56 -5.68 35.54 -0.49
CA LYS A 56 -4.99 34.40 -1.10
C LYS A 56 -6.01 33.37 -1.55
N PRO A 57 -5.83 32.71 -2.73
CA PRO A 57 -6.72 31.64 -3.16
C PRO A 57 -6.77 30.58 -2.06
N LYS A 58 -7.98 30.27 -1.58
CA LYS A 58 -8.20 29.17 -0.63
C LYS A 58 -7.69 27.90 -1.27
N GLU A 59 -6.80 27.19 -0.61
CA GLU A 59 -6.32 25.89 -1.05
C GLU A 59 -7.54 24.96 -1.18
N ALA A 60 -7.65 24.30 -2.36
CA ALA A 60 -8.72 23.38 -2.62
C ALA A 60 -8.65 22.21 -1.64
N THR A 61 -9.68 22.05 -0.83
CA THR A 61 -9.82 20.95 0.11
C THR A 61 -10.20 19.67 -0.66
N PHE A 62 -9.41 18.61 -0.52
CA PHE A 62 -9.67 17.34 -1.17
C PHE A 62 -10.12 16.32 -0.14
N ARG A 63 -11.19 15.59 -0.46
CA ARG A 63 -11.65 14.44 0.30
C ARG A 63 -11.30 13.15 -0.44
N LEU A 64 -10.87 12.13 0.30
CA LEU A 64 -10.65 10.79 -0.25
C LEU A 64 -11.96 9.99 -0.21
N GLN A 65 -12.38 9.48 -1.37
CA GLN A 65 -13.54 8.61 -1.50
C GLN A 65 -13.11 7.25 -2.00
N ALA A 66 -13.44 6.19 -1.26
CA ALA A 66 -13.19 4.82 -1.67
C ALA A 66 -14.22 4.35 -2.69
N TYR A 67 -13.74 3.76 -3.79
CA TYR A 67 -14.57 3.08 -4.78
C TYR A 67 -14.08 1.63 -4.89
N GLU A 68 -14.81 0.71 -4.25
CA GLU A 68 -14.50 -0.71 -4.25
C GLU A 68 -15.40 -1.46 -5.22
N GLY A 69 -14.80 -2.31 -6.06
CA GLY A 69 -15.54 -3.10 -7.04
C GLY A 69 -14.65 -4.03 -7.84
N VAL A 70 -15.26 -4.73 -8.78
CA VAL A 70 -14.58 -5.68 -9.67
C VAL A 70 -14.13 -4.99 -10.94
N VAL A 71 -12.89 -5.22 -11.35
CA VAL A 71 -12.35 -4.77 -12.64
C VAL A 71 -12.98 -5.61 -13.76
N ILE A 72 -13.74 -4.97 -14.62
CA ILE A 72 -14.41 -5.66 -15.75
C ILE A 72 -13.64 -5.53 -17.07
N ALA A 73 -12.84 -4.50 -17.23
CA ALA A 73 -12.02 -4.27 -18.41
C ALA A 73 -10.76 -3.48 -18.04
N ARG A 74 -9.69 -3.68 -18.78
CA ARG A 74 -8.48 -2.87 -18.78
C ARG A 74 -8.10 -2.65 -20.24
N ASP A 75 -7.94 -1.40 -20.65
CA ASP A 75 -7.74 -0.99 -22.03
C ASP A 75 -6.68 0.11 -22.12
N GLY A 76 -6.10 0.25 -23.31
CA GLY A 76 -5.08 1.26 -23.61
C GLY A 76 -3.67 0.77 -23.32
N ALA A 77 -2.70 1.65 -23.59
CA ALA A 77 -1.29 1.43 -23.33
C ALA A 77 -0.64 2.77 -22.96
N GLY A 78 0.49 2.72 -22.26
CA GLY A 78 1.22 3.91 -21.82
C GLY A 78 0.38 4.78 -20.88
N ILE A 79 0.46 6.08 -21.03
CA ILE A 79 -0.24 7.04 -20.16
C ILE A 79 -1.76 6.97 -20.27
N ASN A 80 -2.28 6.52 -21.42
CA ASN A 80 -3.72 6.43 -21.70
C ASN A 80 -4.35 5.13 -21.19
N GLU A 81 -3.59 4.31 -20.46
CA GLU A 81 -4.10 3.07 -19.90
C GLU A 81 -5.19 3.36 -18.87
N SER A 82 -6.34 2.69 -19.01
CA SER A 82 -7.51 2.86 -18.16
C SER A 82 -8.12 1.52 -17.79
N PHE A 83 -8.83 1.48 -16.70
CA PHE A 83 -9.57 0.30 -16.25
C PHE A 83 -10.97 0.68 -15.80
N THR A 84 -11.91 -0.25 -16.03
CA THR A 84 -13.31 -0.06 -15.66
C THR A 84 -13.62 -0.91 -14.43
N VAL A 85 -14.13 -0.27 -13.40
CA VAL A 85 -14.55 -0.93 -12.15
C VAL A 85 -16.07 -0.92 -12.05
N ARG A 86 -16.64 -2.09 -11.81
CA ARG A 86 -18.08 -2.28 -11.56
C ARG A 86 -18.32 -2.60 -10.09
N LYS A 87 -19.21 -1.86 -9.47
CA LYS A 87 -19.74 -2.17 -8.14
C LYS A 87 -21.26 -2.22 -8.14
N ILE A 88 -21.85 -2.84 -7.15
CA ILE A 88 -23.29 -2.79 -6.90
C ILE A 88 -23.52 -1.78 -5.77
N SER A 89 -24.29 -0.74 -6.06
CA SER A 89 -24.68 0.28 -5.08
C SER A 89 -26.19 0.30 -5.01
N TYR A 90 -26.75 0.08 -3.82
CA TYR A 90 -28.21 0.05 -3.59
C TYR A 90 -28.99 -0.84 -4.55
N GLY A 91 -28.40 -2.00 -4.94
CA GLY A 91 -29.02 -2.94 -5.89
C GLY A 91 -28.74 -2.65 -7.37
N GLU A 92 -28.24 -1.47 -7.70
CA GLU A 92 -27.90 -1.08 -9.07
C GLU A 92 -26.40 -1.26 -9.38
N GLY A 93 -26.11 -1.70 -10.61
CA GLY A 93 -24.75 -1.84 -11.09
C GLY A 93 -24.17 -0.52 -11.58
N VAL A 94 -23.20 0.02 -10.88
CA VAL A 94 -22.50 1.25 -11.24
C VAL A 94 -21.12 0.91 -11.79
N GLU A 95 -20.79 1.47 -12.95
CA GLU A 95 -19.49 1.31 -13.59
C GLU A 95 -18.80 2.66 -13.68
N ARG A 96 -17.50 2.67 -13.41
CA ARG A 96 -16.66 3.86 -13.53
C ARG A 96 -15.33 3.50 -14.18
N VAL A 97 -14.91 4.32 -15.15
CA VAL A 97 -13.61 4.20 -15.82
C VAL A 97 -12.59 5.08 -15.07
N PHE A 98 -11.43 4.51 -14.80
CA PHE A 98 -10.34 5.17 -14.13
C PHE A 98 -9.08 5.11 -15.00
N PRO A 99 -8.51 6.24 -15.44
CA PRO A 99 -7.17 6.25 -16.02
C PRO A 99 -6.15 5.89 -14.93
N ILE A 100 -5.26 4.94 -15.22
CA ILE A 100 -4.32 4.42 -14.20
C ILE A 100 -3.42 5.53 -13.66
N TYR A 101 -2.92 6.38 -14.54
CA TYR A 101 -1.96 7.44 -14.18
C TYR A 101 -2.61 8.79 -13.83
N SER A 102 -3.92 8.80 -13.55
CA SER A 102 -4.63 10.03 -13.19
C SER A 102 -4.18 10.58 -11.83
N PRO A 103 -3.95 11.90 -11.69
CA PRO A 103 -3.61 12.54 -10.42
C PRO A 103 -4.75 12.50 -9.39
N PHE A 104 -5.99 12.28 -9.85
CA PHE A 104 -7.16 12.15 -8.96
C PHE A 104 -7.22 10.82 -8.20
N ILE A 105 -6.45 9.82 -8.62
CA ILE A 105 -6.33 8.57 -7.89
C ILE A 105 -5.21 8.73 -6.88
N ALA A 106 -5.53 8.59 -5.59
CA ALA A 106 -4.55 8.62 -4.51
C ALA A 106 -3.84 7.27 -4.38
N GLU A 107 -4.62 6.18 -4.43
CA GLU A 107 -4.12 4.83 -4.21
C GLU A 107 -5.02 3.80 -4.88
N ILE A 108 -4.44 2.67 -5.28
CA ILE A 108 -5.17 1.50 -5.78
C ILE A 108 -4.73 0.31 -4.93
N GLU A 109 -5.67 -0.30 -4.23
CA GLU A 109 -5.46 -1.48 -3.39
C GLU A 109 -6.13 -2.69 -4.05
N VAL A 110 -5.42 -3.81 -4.16
CA VAL A 110 -5.99 -5.08 -4.64
C VAL A 110 -6.51 -5.86 -3.44
N VAL A 111 -7.83 -5.92 -3.29
CA VAL A 111 -8.50 -6.61 -2.18
C VAL A 111 -8.51 -8.12 -2.40
N ARG A 112 -8.83 -8.55 -3.63
CA ARG A 112 -8.93 -9.97 -3.98
C ARG A 112 -8.62 -10.18 -5.47
N ARG A 113 -7.92 -11.26 -5.78
CA ARG A 113 -7.60 -11.65 -7.16
C ARG A 113 -8.60 -12.65 -7.67
N GLY A 114 -9.20 -12.37 -8.84
CA GLY A 114 -10.21 -13.22 -9.46
C GLY A 114 -9.64 -14.15 -10.52
N ALA A 115 -10.15 -15.39 -10.56
CA ALA A 115 -9.85 -16.34 -11.62
C ALA A 115 -10.85 -16.17 -12.77
N VAL A 116 -10.42 -15.58 -13.88
CA VAL A 116 -11.24 -15.38 -15.08
C VAL A 116 -10.49 -15.84 -16.32
N ARG A 117 -11.25 -16.25 -17.35
CA ARG A 117 -10.72 -16.73 -18.64
C ARG A 117 -10.75 -15.65 -19.74
N ARG A 118 -11.52 -14.58 -19.53
CA ARG A 118 -11.74 -13.51 -20.51
C ARG A 118 -11.07 -12.23 -20.05
N ALA A 119 -10.51 -11.47 -20.98
CA ALA A 119 -9.93 -10.17 -20.72
C ALA A 119 -10.99 -9.08 -20.46
N LYS A 120 -12.22 -9.24 -20.99
CA LYS A 120 -13.33 -8.30 -20.81
C LYS A 120 -14.54 -9.04 -20.26
N LEU A 121 -15.13 -8.54 -19.18
CA LEU A 121 -16.13 -9.23 -18.38
C LEU A 121 -17.50 -8.55 -18.49
N TYR A 122 -17.86 -8.03 -19.66
CA TYR A 122 -19.12 -7.32 -19.88
C TYR A 122 -20.36 -8.18 -19.62
N TYR A 123 -20.23 -9.50 -19.68
CA TYR A 123 -21.31 -10.43 -19.32
C TYR A 123 -21.77 -10.30 -17.86
N LEU A 124 -20.97 -9.70 -16.98
CA LEU A 124 -21.35 -9.44 -15.59
C LEU A 124 -22.48 -8.41 -15.48
N ARG A 125 -22.72 -7.60 -16.52
CA ARG A 125 -23.81 -6.64 -16.55
C ARG A 125 -25.19 -7.30 -16.44
N GLY A 126 -25.35 -8.46 -17.09
CA GLY A 126 -26.59 -9.23 -17.07
C GLY A 126 -26.69 -10.23 -15.93
N ARG A 127 -25.65 -10.38 -15.08
CA ARG A 127 -25.63 -11.36 -13.98
C ARG A 127 -25.79 -10.69 -12.64
N ARG A 128 -26.60 -11.31 -11.75
CA ARG A 128 -26.83 -10.84 -10.38
C ARG A 128 -26.65 -11.97 -9.37
N GLY A 129 -26.38 -11.64 -8.12
CA GLY A 129 -26.28 -12.58 -7.02
C GLY A 129 -25.19 -13.65 -7.20
N LYS A 130 -25.53 -14.91 -6.97
CA LYS A 130 -24.57 -16.04 -7.05
C LYS A 130 -23.92 -16.21 -8.43
N ALA A 131 -24.66 -15.91 -9.52
CA ALA A 131 -24.16 -16.02 -10.89
C ALA A 131 -23.11 -14.95 -11.26
N ALA A 132 -23.04 -13.85 -10.52
CA ALA A 132 -22.03 -12.81 -10.71
C ALA A 132 -20.77 -13.03 -9.88
N ARG A 133 -20.71 -14.07 -9.04
CA ARG A 133 -19.58 -14.34 -8.15
C ARG A 133 -18.39 -14.87 -8.95
N ILE A 134 -17.26 -14.18 -8.84
CA ILE A 134 -15.99 -14.61 -9.42
C ILE A 134 -15.23 -15.45 -8.39
N LEU A 135 -14.70 -16.59 -8.84
CA LEU A 135 -13.86 -17.44 -7.99
C LEU A 135 -12.52 -16.76 -7.71
N GLU A 136 -12.01 -16.98 -6.53
CA GLU A 136 -10.69 -16.45 -6.15
C GLU A 136 -9.58 -17.25 -6.82
N ARG A 137 -8.57 -16.55 -7.32
CA ARG A 137 -7.39 -17.16 -7.93
C ARG A 137 -6.47 -17.68 -6.84
N SER A 138 -6.19 -18.98 -6.86
CA SER A 138 -5.32 -19.66 -5.89
C SER A 138 -3.95 -20.05 -6.46
N ASP A 139 -3.60 -19.57 -7.67
CA ASP A 139 -2.33 -19.87 -8.34
C ASP A 139 -1.12 -19.39 -7.52
N ALA A 140 0.03 -20.02 -7.71
CA ALA A 140 1.28 -19.66 -7.05
C ALA A 140 1.66 -18.18 -7.25
N ARG A 141 1.39 -17.62 -8.47
CA ARG A 141 1.57 -16.19 -8.75
C ARG A 141 0.64 -15.32 -7.91
N ALA A 142 -0.64 -15.67 -7.80
CA ALA A 142 -1.60 -14.94 -6.96
C ALA A 142 -1.20 -15.00 -5.49
N LYS A 143 -0.72 -16.17 -5.01
CA LYS A 143 -0.20 -16.30 -3.64
C LYS A 143 1.00 -15.40 -3.39
N ARG A 144 1.95 -15.31 -4.33
CA ARG A 144 3.10 -14.40 -4.24
C ARG A 144 2.68 -12.93 -4.23
N LEU A 145 1.78 -12.54 -5.12
CA LEU A 145 1.28 -11.17 -5.20
C LEU A 145 0.36 -10.78 -4.02
N ASN A 146 -0.35 -11.76 -3.43
CA ASN A 146 -1.15 -11.56 -2.21
C ASN A 146 -0.31 -11.65 -0.94
N ALA A 147 0.85 -12.25 -1.02
CA ALA A 147 1.88 -12.22 0.00
C ALA A 147 2.64 -10.88 -0.02
N ALA A 148 1.96 -9.78 -0.34
CA ALA A 148 2.44 -8.46 0.07
C ALA A 148 2.81 -8.58 1.54
N PHE A 149 4.05 -8.24 1.85
CA PHE A 149 4.61 -8.40 3.18
C PHE A 149 3.70 -7.75 4.24
N LYS A 150 2.98 -8.58 4.98
CA LYS A 150 2.02 -8.14 6.02
C LYS A 150 2.69 -7.93 7.37
N GLY A 151 4.01 -7.89 7.38
CA GLY A 151 4.81 -7.86 8.59
C GLY A 151 5.17 -9.28 9.08
N PHE A 152 5.96 -9.32 10.12
CA PHE A 152 6.45 -10.55 10.73
C PHE A 152 5.43 -11.17 11.68
N LYS A 153 5.59 -12.44 12.02
CA LYS A 153 4.80 -13.07 13.08
C LYS A 153 5.13 -12.41 14.41
N ARG A 154 4.09 -12.08 15.17
CA ARG A 154 4.29 -11.50 16.50
C ARG A 154 5.07 -12.49 17.39
N PRO A 155 6.20 -12.10 17.96
CA PRO A 155 7.01 -12.98 18.80
C PRO A 155 6.30 -13.25 20.11
N LYS A 156 6.64 -14.37 20.74
CA LYS A 156 6.21 -14.70 22.11
C LYS A 156 7.22 -14.09 23.08
N GLY A 157 6.78 -13.30 24.03
CA GLY A 157 7.61 -12.69 25.05
C GLY A 157 7.51 -11.17 25.11
N SER A 158 8.21 -10.56 26.07
CA SER A 158 8.28 -9.11 26.26
C SER A 158 9.03 -8.46 25.08
N PRO A 159 8.61 -7.26 24.64
CA PRO A 159 9.32 -6.52 23.62
C PRO A 159 10.67 -6.02 24.15
N ASN A 160 11.70 -6.03 23.29
CA ASN A 160 12.98 -5.43 23.58
C ASN A 160 12.99 -3.94 23.16
N ASP A 161 13.94 -3.18 23.70
CA ASP A 161 14.13 -1.79 23.30
C ASP A 161 15.00 -1.72 22.03
N LEU A 162 14.34 -1.57 20.87
CA LEU A 162 15.02 -1.52 19.57
C LEU A 162 15.85 -0.25 19.38
N LEU A 163 15.65 0.79 20.20
CA LEU A 163 16.42 2.03 20.13
C LEU A 163 17.91 1.83 20.51
N LYS A 164 18.28 0.68 21.09
CA LYS A 164 19.67 0.33 21.38
C LYS A 164 20.48 -0.08 20.15
N ILE A 165 19.80 -0.39 19.04
CA ILE A 165 20.45 -0.62 17.75
C ILE A 165 20.78 0.75 17.16
N GLU A 166 22.01 0.95 16.77
CA GLU A 166 22.47 2.20 16.17
C GLU A 166 21.61 2.57 14.95
N MET A 167 21.34 3.87 14.79
CA MET A 167 20.56 4.44 13.68
C MET A 167 19.07 4.09 13.63
N ILE A 168 18.51 3.37 14.60
CA ILE A 168 17.05 3.22 14.74
C ILE A 168 16.50 4.44 15.49
N ASN A 169 15.79 5.30 14.76
CA ASN A 169 15.09 6.44 15.32
C ASN A 169 13.72 6.02 15.88
N LYS A 170 13.12 6.87 16.72
CA LYS A 170 11.77 6.64 17.29
C LYS A 170 10.68 6.41 16.22
N ASP A 171 10.81 7.06 15.06
CA ASP A 171 9.87 6.88 13.94
C ASP A 171 10.03 5.51 13.29
N LEU A 172 11.27 5.05 13.10
CA LEU A 172 11.56 3.69 12.61
C LEU A 172 11.13 2.62 13.63
N ASP A 173 11.34 2.83 14.91
CA ASP A 173 10.88 1.92 15.96
C ASP A 173 9.35 1.77 15.92
N THR A 174 8.61 2.87 15.76
CA THR A 174 7.14 2.80 15.59
C THR A 174 6.71 2.07 14.33
N GLN A 175 7.44 2.21 13.24
CA GLN A 175 7.17 1.50 11.99
C GLN A 175 7.51 0.01 12.10
N LEU A 176 8.63 -0.35 12.72
CA LEU A 176 9.02 -1.73 13.00
C LEU A 176 7.99 -2.43 13.91
N LYS A 177 7.49 -1.75 14.92
CA LYS A 177 6.42 -2.26 15.80
C LYS A 177 5.11 -2.51 15.04
N LYS A 178 4.76 -1.68 14.06
CA LYS A 178 3.59 -1.92 13.16
C LYS A 178 3.78 -3.19 12.32
N LEU A 179 5.01 -3.51 11.95
CA LEU A 179 5.36 -4.73 11.23
C LEU A 179 5.57 -5.95 12.14
N ASN A 180 5.27 -5.84 13.45
CA ASN A 180 5.47 -6.85 14.47
C ASN A 180 6.94 -7.25 14.71
N VAL A 181 7.88 -6.37 14.39
CA VAL A 181 9.27 -6.52 14.80
C VAL A 181 9.43 -5.89 16.18
N LEU A 182 9.54 -6.72 17.21
CA LEU A 182 9.52 -6.30 18.63
C LEU A 182 10.74 -6.77 19.41
N ARG A 183 11.52 -7.70 18.86
CA ARG A 183 12.60 -8.36 19.60
C ARG A 183 13.87 -8.47 18.78
N TYR A 184 15.00 -8.51 19.46
CA TYR A 184 16.31 -8.75 18.84
C TYR A 184 16.39 -10.10 18.15
N ASP A 185 15.74 -11.16 18.71
CA ASP A 185 15.70 -12.51 18.12
C ASP A 185 15.18 -12.50 16.69
N GLN A 186 14.16 -11.64 16.41
CA GLN A 186 13.59 -11.53 15.07
C GLN A 186 14.58 -10.90 14.10
N ILE A 187 15.23 -9.80 14.51
CA ILE A 187 16.20 -9.09 13.68
C ILE A 187 17.43 -9.98 13.42
N ALA A 188 17.88 -10.72 14.45
CA ALA A 188 18.99 -11.65 14.32
C ALA A 188 18.71 -12.85 13.40
N ALA A 189 17.43 -13.21 13.21
CA ALA A 189 16.95 -14.32 12.39
C ALA A 189 16.48 -13.88 10.99
N PHE A 190 16.64 -12.61 10.61
CA PHE A 190 16.22 -12.14 9.29
C PHE A 190 17.02 -12.86 8.19
N SER A 191 16.26 -13.35 7.19
CA SER A 191 16.84 -13.83 5.94
C SER A 191 17.03 -12.66 4.97
N ASP A 192 17.82 -12.87 3.91
CA ASP A 192 18.02 -11.87 2.86
C ASP A 192 16.68 -11.42 2.21
N GLU A 193 15.71 -12.34 2.12
CA GLU A 193 14.33 -12.02 1.66
C GLU A 193 13.59 -11.12 2.64
N ASP A 194 13.75 -11.34 3.94
CA ASP A 194 13.14 -10.53 4.99
C ASP A 194 13.73 -9.11 5.00
N ILE A 195 15.04 -9.00 4.81
CA ILE A 195 15.75 -7.73 4.71
C ILE A 195 15.28 -6.96 3.49
N ALA A 196 15.19 -7.61 2.32
CA ALA A 196 14.68 -6.99 1.09
C ALA A 196 13.22 -6.50 1.25
N ASN A 197 12.36 -7.33 1.84
CA ASN A 197 10.96 -6.97 2.11
C ASN A 197 10.85 -5.77 3.08
N LEU A 198 11.72 -5.71 4.07
CA LEU A 198 11.75 -4.65 5.08
C LEU A 198 12.24 -3.34 4.45
N ASP A 199 13.23 -3.44 3.57
CA ASP A 199 13.80 -2.33 2.80
C ASP A 199 12.76 -1.72 1.86
N ASP A 200 12.00 -2.56 1.14
CA ASP A 200 10.92 -2.13 0.24
C ASP A 200 9.78 -1.42 0.99
N VAL A 201 9.35 -1.97 2.14
CA VAL A 201 8.21 -1.43 2.92
C VAL A 201 8.58 -0.14 3.64
N LEU A 202 9.77 -0.06 4.21
CA LEU A 202 10.23 1.08 5.01
C LEU A 202 11.07 2.08 4.21
N GLN A 203 11.36 1.79 2.93
CA GLN A 203 12.18 2.61 2.02
C GLN A 203 13.56 2.96 2.62
N LEU A 204 14.22 1.96 3.21
CA LEU A 204 15.47 2.15 3.94
C LEU A 204 16.70 2.25 3.02
N ASN A 205 16.57 1.92 1.73
CA ASN A 205 17.64 2.01 0.72
C ASN A 205 18.92 1.24 1.10
N GLY A 206 18.77 0.01 1.58
CA GLY A 206 19.86 -0.89 1.95
C GLY A 206 20.52 -0.54 3.29
N ARG A 207 19.86 0.24 4.17
CA ARG A 207 20.43 0.62 5.48
C ARG A 207 20.57 -0.57 6.41
N VAL A 208 19.69 -1.55 6.34
CA VAL A 208 19.71 -2.75 7.19
C VAL A 208 21.03 -3.51 7.06
N GLU A 209 21.53 -3.63 5.82
CA GLU A 209 22.83 -4.28 5.54
C GLU A 209 24.00 -3.38 5.85
N LYS A 210 23.95 -2.09 5.42
CA LYS A 210 25.05 -1.14 5.62
C LYS A 210 25.36 -0.88 7.09
N GLU A 211 24.35 -0.89 7.93
CA GLU A 211 24.44 -0.62 9.37
C GLU A 211 24.55 -1.91 10.19
N ASP A 212 24.58 -3.10 9.53
CA ASP A 212 24.68 -4.43 10.16
C ASP A 212 23.73 -4.62 11.35
N TRP A 213 22.43 -4.36 11.12
CA TRP A 213 21.41 -4.52 12.19
C TRP A 213 21.35 -5.95 12.73
N VAL A 214 21.58 -6.94 11.85
CA VAL A 214 21.60 -8.36 12.22
C VAL A 214 22.75 -8.67 13.19
N GLY A 215 23.95 -8.16 12.90
CA GLY A 215 25.12 -8.33 13.78
C GLY A 215 24.95 -7.59 15.11
N GLN A 216 24.42 -6.38 15.09
CA GLN A 216 24.12 -5.61 16.30
C GLN A 216 23.07 -6.31 17.18
N ALA A 217 21.98 -6.83 16.58
CA ALA A 217 20.96 -7.56 17.31
C ALA A 217 21.52 -8.84 17.95
N LYS A 218 22.41 -9.58 17.28
CA LYS A 218 23.09 -10.76 17.83
C LYS A 218 23.96 -10.40 19.04
N ARG A 219 24.68 -9.28 19.00
CA ARG A 219 25.49 -8.79 20.12
C ARG A 219 24.62 -8.41 21.32
N LEU A 220 23.56 -7.65 21.10
CA LEU A 220 22.60 -7.25 22.15
C LEU A 220 21.85 -8.44 22.76
N MET A 221 21.63 -9.51 22.00
CA MET A 221 21.11 -10.77 22.55
C MET A 221 22.12 -11.46 23.47
N ALA A 222 23.38 -11.53 23.08
CA ALA A 222 24.45 -12.12 23.92
C ALA A 222 24.58 -11.36 25.25
N ASP A 223 24.54 -10.03 25.20
CA ASP A 223 24.59 -9.18 26.39
C ASP A 223 23.36 -9.32 27.29
N SER A 224 22.16 -9.51 26.70
CA SER A 224 20.93 -9.71 27.46
C SER A 224 20.85 -11.07 28.16
N THR A 225 21.51 -12.10 27.62
CA THR A 225 21.56 -13.44 28.25
C THR A 225 22.54 -13.50 29.43
N VAL A 226 23.50 -12.60 29.50
CA VAL A 226 24.46 -12.50 30.63
C VAL A 226 23.86 -11.77 31.83
N GLY A 227 22.83 -10.93 31.63
CA GLY A 227 22.17 -10.15 32.69
C GLY A 227 21.06 -10.87 33.44
N ASP A 228 20.63 -12.05 33.03
CA ASP A 228 19.49 -12.79 33.63
C ASP A 228 19.93 -14.11 34.27
N ALA A 229 21.10 -14.13 34.91
CA ALA A 229 21.48 -15.20 35.82
C ALA A 229 20.68 -15.04 37.11
N PRO A 230 19.87 -16.04 37.53
CA PRO A 230 19.15 -15.96 38.78
C PRO A 230 20.17 -15.93 39.96
N ALA A 231 20.04 -14.90 40.77
CA ALA A 231 20.68 -14.88 42.10
C ALA A 231 19.97 -15.92 42.95
N GLU A 232 20.43 -17.17 42.88
CA GLU A 232 20.01 -18.22 43.78
C GLU A 232 21.14 -18.50 44.79
N GLU A 233 20.78 -18.36 46.07
CA GLU A 233 21.33 -18.97 47.28
C GLU A 233 22.66 -18.49 47.83
N ALA A 234 22.53 -17.55 48.75
CA ALA A 234 23.36 -17.54 49.95
C ALA A 234 22.48 -17.39 51.19
N LYS A 235 21.89 -18.48 51.65
CA LYS A 235 21.45 -18.69 53.05
C LYS A 235 21.81 -20.11 53.43
N ALA A 236 22.90 -20.23 54.14
CA ALA A 236 23.15 -21.26 55.09
C ALA A 236 23.69 -20.61 56.36
#